data_6ae075164191630e01b71b49abbc6e13
#
_entry.id   6ae075164191630e01b71b49abbc6e13
#
_cell.length_a   1.000
_cell.length_b   1.000
_cell.length_c   1.000
_cell.angle_alpha   90.00
_cell.angle_beta   90.00
_cell.angle_gamma   90.00
#
_symmetry.space_group_name_H-M   'P 1'
#
loop_
_entity.id
_entity.type
_entity.pdbx_description
1 polymer ?
#
loop_
_entity_poly.entity_id
_entity_poly.type
_entity_poly.pdbx_seq_one_letter_code
_entity_poly.pdbx_strand_id
1 'polypeptide(L)' 'MKVKIFDLEDEGDLEKAVNSFLSNNDIEVVDIKYEVSSSIYSEEQIFCFSAMIIYY' A
#
# COMPACT_ATOMS: atom_id res chain seq x y z
N MET A 1 6.79 -17.12 5.29
CA MET A 1 6.68 -15.84 4.57
C MET A 1 5.22 -15.39 4.56
N LYS A 2 5.00 -14.12 4.80
CA LYS A 2 3.67 -13.54 4.88
C LYS A 2 3.58 -12.32 3.98
N VAL A 3 2.36 -11.92 3.65
CA VAL A 3 2.13 -10.70 2.89
C VAL A 3 1.12 -9.82 3.62
N LYS A 4 1.32 -8.51 3.53
CA LYS A 4 0.36 -7.51 3.99
C LYS A 4 0.03 -6.60 2.83
N ILE A 5 -1.25 -6.45 2.54
CA ILE A 5 -1.72 -5.66 1.40
C ILE A 5 -2.44 -4.42 1.91
N PHE A 6 -2.08 -3.28 1.35
CA PHE A 6 -2.76 -2.00 1.58
C PHE A 6 -3.33 -1.50 0.27
N ASP A 7 -4.51 -0.92 0.34
CA ASP A 7 -5.21 -0.41 -0.84
C ASP A 7 -6.00 0.83 -0.41
N LEU A 8 -5.49 2.01 -0.77
CA LEU A 8 -6.02 3.28 -0.31
C LEU A 8 -6.13 4.27 -1.46
N GLU A 9 -7.02 5.24 -1.32
CA GLU A 9 -7.28 6.23 -2.35
C GLU A 9 -6.34 7.44 -2.26
N ASP A 10 -5.59 7.58 -1.17
CA ASP A 10 -4.66 8.68 -0.97
C ASP A 10 -3.25 8.14 -0.72
N GLU A 11 -2.28 8.66 -1.48
CA GLU A 11 -0.89 8.22 -1.37
C GLU A 11 -0.27 8.54 -0.01
N GLY A 12 -0.65 9.67 0.59
CA GLY A 12 -0.17 10.03 1.92
C GLY A 12 -0.69 9.10 2.99
N ASP A 13 -1.95 8.70 2.88
CA ASP A 13 -2.54 7.74 3.81
C ASP A 13 -1.91 6.37 3.64
N LEU A 14 -1.60 5.98 2.39
CA LEU A 14 -0.91 4.72 2.12
C LEU A 14 0.48 4.71 2.75
N GLU A 15 1.23 5.80 2.58
CA GLU A 15 2.56 5.93 3.18
C GLU A 15 2.50 5.80 4.70
N LYS A 16 1.54 6.46 5.33
CA LYS A 16 1.37 6.38 6.79
C LYS A 16 1.01 4.97 7.23
N ALA A 17 0.11 4.31 6.51
CA ALA A 17 -0.30 2.95 6.84
C ALA A 17 0.87 1.97 6.73
N VAL A 18 1.65 2.06 5.66
CA VAL A 18 2.82 1.20 5.45
C VAL A 18 3.86 1.45 6.54
N ASN A 19 4.19 2.71 6.79
CA ASN A 19 5.19 3.06 7.80
C ASN A 19 4.75 2.66 9.20
N SER A 20 3.48 2.80 9.52
CA SER A 20 2.93 2.37 10.82
C SER A 20 3.04 0.86 10.98
N PHE A 21 2.75 0.11 9.93
CA PHE A 21 2.90 -1.36 9.94
C PHE A 21 4.35 -1.76 10.18
N LEU A 22 5.28 -1.12 9.48
CA LEU A 22 6.70 -1.43 9.60
C LEU A 22 7.25 -1.08 10.99
N SER A 23 6.74 0.01 11.59
CA SER A 23 7.20 0.48 12.89
C SER A 23 6.63 -0.32 14.07
N ASN A 24 5.39 -0.82 13.92
CA ASN A 24 4.67 -1.45 15.02
C ASN A 24 4.81 -2.98 15.05
N ASN A 25 5.49 -3.55 14.09
CA ASN A 25 5.66 -5.00 13.99
C ASN A 25 7.12 -5.37 13.93
N ASP A 26 7.51 -6.38 14.69
CA ASP A 26 8.86 -6.92 14.66
C ASP A 26 8.92 -7.95 13.53
N ILE A 27 9.24 -7.47 12.34
CA ILE A 27 9.22 -8.28 11.13
C ILE A 27 10.50 -8.11 10.34
N GLU A 28 10.79 -9.10 9.49
CA GLU A 28 11.88 -9.02 8.52
C GLU A 28 11.26 -8.81 7.14
N VAL A 29 11.49 -7.65 6.55
CA VAL A 29 10.93 -7.30 5.25
C VAL A 29 11.78 -7.93 4.15
N VAL A 30 11.12 -8.69 3.27
CA VAL A 30 11.76 -9.30 2.10
C VAL A 30 11.66 -8.36 0.91
N ASP A 31 10.48 -7.79 0.68
CA ASP A 31 10.26 -6.91 -0.45
C ASP A 31 9.00 -6.07 -0.20
N ILE A 32 8.95 -4.92 -0.87
CA ILE A 32 7.76 -4.07 -0.89
C ILE A 32 7.46 -3.75 -2.34
N LYS A 33 6.24 -4.04 -2.76
CA LYS A 33 5.78 -3.73 -4.12
C LYS A 33 4.73 -2.65 -4.05
N TYR A 34 4.83 -1.68 -4.97
CA TYR A 34 3.94 -0.54 -5.02
C TYR A 34 3.31 -0.46 -6.41
N GLU A 35 2.02 -0.16 -6.45
CA GLU A 35 1.30 -0.05 -7.69
C GLU A 35 0.24 1.03 -7.60
N VAL A 36 0.06 1.76 -8.69
CA VAL A 36 -0.97 2.78 -8.82
C VAL A 36 -1.89 2.37 -9.94
N SER A 37 -3.18 2.34 -9.65
CA SER A 37 -4.20 2.15 -10.68
C SER A 37 -5.08 3.38 -10.75
N SER A 38 -5.55 3.70 -11.93
CA SER A 38 -6.48 4.80 -12.13
C SER A 38 -7.65 4.32 -12.97
N SER A 39 -8.83 4.84 -12.66
CA SER A 39 -10.01 4.60 -13.46
C SER A 39 -10.75 5.92 -13.65
N ILE A 40 -11.39 6.04 -14.80
CA ILE A 40 -12.20 7.22 -15.12
C ILE A 40 -13.66 6.81 -15.00
N TYR A 41 -14.37 7.46 -14.10
CA TYR A 41 -15.79 7.23 -13.88
C TYR A 41 -16.52 8.51 -14.20
N SER A 42 -17.22 8.53 -15.33
CA SER A 42 -17.83 9.75 -15.86
C SER A 42 -16.77 10.80 -16.12
N GLU A 43 -16.78 11.92 -15.41
CA GLU A 43 -15.80 13.00 -15.54
C GLU A 43 -14.82 13.01 -14.37
N GLU A 44 -14.91 12.04 -13.45
CA GLU A 44 -14.01 11.94 -12.30
C GLU A 44 -12.96 10.87 -12.52
N GLN A 45 -11.73 11.24 -12.22
CA GLN A 45 -10.62 10.29 -12.23
C GLN A 45 -10.36 9.85 -10.80
N ILE A 46 -10.43 8.53 -10.58
CA ILE A 46 -10.20 7.93 -9.28
C ILE A 46 -8.87 7.20 -9.32
N PHE A 47 -7.99 7.52 -8.37
CA PHE A 47 -6.72 6.84 -8.21
C PHE A 47 -6.78 5.88 -7.03
N CYS A 48 -6.20 4.72 -7.20
CA CYS A 48 -6.07 3.74 -6.14
C CYS A 48 -4.59 3.39 -5.99
N PHE A 49 -4.08 3.55 -4.79
CA PHE A 49 -2.68 3.29 -4.47
C PHE A 49 -2.59 2.03 -3.64
N SER A 50 -1.78 1.09 -4.09
CA SER A 50 -1.66 -0.21 -3.45
C SER A 50 -0.22 -0.52 -3.11
N ALA A 51 -0.02 -1.16 -1.97
CA ALA A 51 1.30 -1.64 -1.57
C ALA A 51 1.16 -3.04 -1.00
N MET A 52 2.14 -3.88 -1.32
CA MET A 52 2.24 -5.23 -0.77
C MET A 52 3.58 -5.37 -0.06
N ILE A 53 3.54 -5.71 1.21
CA ILE A 53 4.74 -5.96 2.01
C ILE A 53 4.88 -7.47 2.14
N ILE A 54 6.01 -7.99 1.70
CA ILE A 54 6.37 -9.41 1.82
C ILE A 54 7.37 -9.52 2.95
N TYR A 55 7.07 -10.34 3.95
CA TYR A 55 7.85 -10.37 5.18
C TYR A 55 7.80 -11.73 5.87
N TYR A 56 8.68 -11.88 6.83
CA TYR A 56 8.67 -13.00 7.76
C TYR A 56 8.21 -12.55 9.15
#